data_410ac8fcbc0ba2f53dc343836d8199ee
#
_entry.id   410ac8fcbc0ba2f53dc343836d8199ee
#
_cell.length_a   1.000
_cell.length_b   1.000
_cell.length_c   1.000
_cell.angle_alpha   90.00
_cell.angle_beta   90.00
_cell.angle_gamma   90.00
#
_symmetry.space_group_name_H-M   'P 1'
#
loop_
_entity.id
_entity.type
_entity.pdbx_description
1 polymer ?
#
loop_
_entity_poly.entity_id
_entity_poly.type
_entity_poly.pdbx_seq_one_letter_code
_entity_poly.pdbx_strand_id
1 'polypeptide(L)'
;MNLKQAKELVRGRLSDKRYEHTLNVRKMAVKLAKRYGVDEDKAALAALLHDSAKEIGKDEMRAIMRAHPELAEGGEERPTPVWHGICAAILARTEWGVEDEAVLSAIA
;
A
#
# COMPACT_ATOMS: atom_id res chain seq x y z
N MET A 1 -0.12 -12.83 2.37
CA MET A 1 -0.31 -11.96 3.57
C MET A 1 -1.78 -11.91 3.95
N ASN A 2 -2.10 -12.11 5.21
CA ASN A 2 -3.47 -11.97 5.70
C ASN A 2 -3.67 -10.59 6.36
N LEU A 3 -4.92 -10.28 6.73
CA LEU A 3 -5.25 -8.96 7.31
C LEU A 3 -4.55 -8.70 8.63
N LYS A 4 -4.40 -9.72 9.47
CA LYS A 4 -3.69 -9.59 10.74
C LYS A 4 -2.22 -9.24 10.53
N GLN A 5 -1.57 -9.93 9.61
CA GLN A 5 -0.17 -9.67 9.26
C GLN A 5 0.00 -8.25 8.68
N ALA A 6 -0.91 -7.83 7.81
CA ALA A 6 -0.87 -6.48 7.23
C ALA A 6 -1.04 -5.41 8.30
N LYS A 7 -1.95 -5.61 9.23
CA LYS A 7 -2.19 -4.68 10.34
C LYS A 7 -0.96 -4.55 11.23
N GLU A 8 -0.32 -5.67 11.57
CA GLU A 8 0.90 -5.67 12.37
C GLU A 8 2.06 -4.99 11.64
N LEU A 9 2.19 -5.25 10.35
CA LEU A 9 3.22 -4.63 9.51
C LEU A 9 3.09 -3.11 9.52
N VAL A 10 1.93 -2.57 9.20
CA VAL A 10 1.74 -1.12 9.12
C VAL A 10 1.80 -0.46 10.49
N ARG A 11 1.42 -1.15 11.56
CA ARG A 11 1.58 -0.65 12.92
C ARG A 11 3.05 -0.36 13.23
N GLY A 12 3.96 -1.21 12.76
CA GLY A 12 5.40 -1.02 12.94
C GLY A 12 6.04 0.02 12.03
N ARG A 13 5.36 0.41 10.94
CA ARG A 13 5.92 1.31 9.93
C ARG A 13 5.38 2.74 10.00
N LEU A 14 4.24 2.95 10.65
CA LEU A 14 3.54 4.23 10.66
C LEU A 14 3.51 4.84 12.05
N SER A 15 3.48 6.17 12.12
CA SER A 15 3.19 6.89 13.37
C SER A 15 1.79 6.53 13.86
N ASP A 16 1.50 6.79 15.13
CA ASP A 16 0.19 6.51 15.71
C ASP A 16 -0.93 7.22 14.94
N LYS A 17 -0.71 8.48 14.59
CA LYS A 17 -1.67 9.27 13.84
C LYS A 17 -1.93 8.68 12.45
N ARG A 18 -0.88 8.29 11.74
CA ARG A 18 -0.98 7.71 10.40
C ARG A 18 -1.63 6.34 10.44
N TYR A 19 -1.31 5.56 11.46
CA TYR A 19 -1.91 4.24 11.67
C TYR A 19 -3.42 4.36 11.92
N GLU A 20 -3.84 5.29 12.77
CA GLU A 20 -5.25 5.57 13.03
C GLU A 20 -5.99 5.97 11.75
N HIS A 21 -5.37 6.84 10.94
CA HIS A 21 -5.90 7.21 9.63
C HIS A 21 -6.08 5.99 8.74
N THR A 22 -5.08 5.11 8.69
CA THR A 22 -5.13 3.87 7.90
C THR A 22 -6.28 2.96 8.33
N LEU A 23 -6.53 2.82 9.63
CA LEU A 23 -7.66 2.02 10.13
C LEU A 23 -9.01 2.62 9.72
N ASN A 24 -9.12 3.95 9.68
CA ASN A 24 -10.32 4.62 9.23
C ASN A 24 -10.54 4.44 7.72
N VAL A 25 -9.48 4.50 6.93
CA VAL A 25 -9.55 4.22 5.49
C VAL A 25 -10.00 2.78 5.26
N ARG A 26 -9.51 1.83 6.04
CA ARG A 26 -9.94 0.43 5.97
C ARG A 26 -11.44 0.29 6.21
N LYS A 27 -11.97 0.93 7.25
CA LYS A 27 -13.41 0.89 7.54
C LYS A 27 -14.24 1.40 6.36
N MET A 28 -13.81 2.50 5.77
CA MET A 28 -14.49 3.09 4.62
C MET A 28 -14.41 2.16 3.40
N ALA A 29 -13.25 1.59 3.13
CA ALA A 29 -13.05 0.68 2.01
C ALA A 29 -13.92 -0.57 2.13
N VAL A 30 -14.02 -1.16 3.32
CA VAL A 30 -14.88 -2.33 3.57
C VAL A 30 -16.36 -1.97 3.39
N LYS A 31 -16.76 -0.82 3.88
CA LYS A 31 -18.14 -0.34 3.72
C LYS A 31 -18.52 -0.18 2.24
N LEU A 32 -17.64 0.41 1.45
CA LEU A 32 -17.82 0.57 0.02
C LEU A 32 -17.84 -0.78 -0.71
N ALA A 33 -16.96 -1.70 -0.30
CA ALA A 33 -16.90 -3.04 -0.87
C ALA A 33 -18.22 -3.79 -0.66
N LYS A 34 -18.79 -3.71 0.52
CA LYS A 34 -20.11 -4.30 0.81
C LYS A 34 -21.19 -3.70 -0.08
N ARG A 35 -21.19 -2.39 -0.24
CA ARG A 35 -22.20 -1.67 -1.02
C ARG A 35 -22.17 -2.06 -2.49
N TYR A 36 -20.97 -2.24 -3.06
CA TYR A 36 -20.80 -2.52 -4.48
C TYR A 36 -20.55 -3.99 -4.81
N GLY A 37 -20.63 -4.88 -3.81
CA GLY A 37 -20.51 -6.32 -4.04
C GLY A 37 -19.10 -6.78 -4.41
N VAL A 38 -18.05 -6.04 -4.02
CA VAL A 38 -16.67 -6.44 -4.24
C VAL A 38 -16.09 -7.12 -3.00
N ASP A 39 -14.95 -7.81 -3.15
CA ASP A 39 -14.33 -8.58 -2.08
C ASP A 39 -13.87 -7.66 -0.93
N GLU A 40 -14.46 -7.85 0.25
CA GLU A 40 -14.17 -7.03 1.43
C GLU A 40 -12.76 -7.23 1.96
N ASP A 41 -12.25 -8.45 1.91
CA ASP A 41 -10.90 -8.75 2.41
C ASP A 41 -9.83 -8.13 1.50
N LYS A 42 -10.03 -8.16 0.20
CA LYS A 42 -9.13 -7.48 -0.75
C LYS A 42 -9.16 -5.97 -0.56
N ALA A 43 -10.34 -5.39 -0.37
CA ALA A 43 -10.48 -3.96 -0.10
C ALA A 43 -9.79 -3.57 1.20
N ALA A 44 -9.96 -4.36 2.26
CA ALA A 44 -9.32 -4.13 3.54
C ALA A 44 -7.80 -4.23 3.44
N LEU A 45 -7.28 -5.21 2.73
CA LEU A 45 -5.84 -5.40 2.56
C LEU A 45 -5.22 -4.23 1.80
N ALA A 46 -5.82 -3.82 0.70
CA ALA A 46 -5.33 -2.67 -0.07
C ALA A 46 -5.34 -1.40 0.77
N ALA A 47 -6.40 -1.17 1.54
CA ALA A 47 -6.53 0.00 2.42
C ALA A 47 -5.45 0.01 3.50
N LEU A 48 -5.15 -1.16 4.12
CA LEU A 48 -4.12 -1.25 5.14
C LEU A 48 -2.73 -0.94 4.57
N LEU A 49 -2.45 -1.36 3.35
CA LEU A 49 -1.11 -1.26 2.76
C LEU A 49 -0.88 0.04 1.96
N HIS A 50 -1.92 0.78 1.60
CA HIS A 50 -1.79 1.91 0.67
C HIS A 50 -0.83 3.00 1.14
N ASP A 51 -0.76 3.28 2.44
CA ASP A 51 0.13 4.28 3.03
C ASP A 51 1.36 3.68 3.72
N SER A 52 1.62 2.39 3.53
CA SER A 52 2.72 1.68 4.22
C SER A 52 4.10 2.27 3.95
N ALA A 53 4.30 2.94 2.83
CA ALA A 53 5.56 3.60 2.46
C ALA A 53 5.51 5.13 2.68
N LYS A 54 4.46 5.67 3.29
CA LYS A 54 4.25 7.11 3.42
C LYS A 54 5.35 7.83 4.20
N GLU A 55 5.94 7.16 5.18
CA GLU A 55 6.97 7.75 6.05
C GLU A 55 8.40 7.39 5.64
N ILE A 56 8.56 6.73 4.49
CA ILE A 56 9.88 6.46 3.90
C ILE A 56 10.41 7.75 3.26
N GLY A 57 11.72 8.01 3.40
CA GLY A 57 12.35 9.16 2.77
C GLY A 57 12.41 9.04 1.25
N LYS A 58 12.52 10.17 0.56
CA LYS A 58 12.56 10.22 -0.91
C LYS A 58 13.72 9.42 -1.50
N ASP A 59 14.89 9.46 -0.87
CA ASP A 59 16.06 8.73 -1.35
C ASP A 59 15.83 7.22 -1.30
N GLU A 60 15.19 6.71 -0.25
CA GLU A 60 14.85 5.31 -0.13
C GLU A 60 13.77 4.92 -1.15
N MET A 61 12.76 5.78 -1.35
CA MET A 61 11.73 5.54 -2.37
C MET A 61 12.35 5.45 -3.77
N ARG A 62 13.28 6.35 -4.08
CA ARG A 62 13.99 6.34 -5.35
C ARG A 62 14.80 5.04 -5.52
N ALA A 63 15.46 4.59 -4.46
CA ALA A 63 16.22 3.34 -4.48
C ALA A 63 15.31 2.13 -4.74
N ILE A 64 14.13 2.09 -4.12
CA ILE A 64 13.14 1.03 -4.36
C ILE A 64 12.71 1.00 -5.82
N MET A 65 12.37 2.16 -6.38
CA MET A 65 11.93 2.25 -7.78
C MET A 65 13.04 1.87 -8.75
N ARG A 66 14.27 2.27 -8.48
CA ARG A 66 15.43 1.94 -9.34
C ARG A 66 15.82 0.48 -9.26
N ALA A 67 15.56 -0.18 -8.14
CA ALA A 67 15.79 -1.62 -7.99
C ALA A 67 14.79 -2.46 -8.77
N HIS A 68 13.60 -1.91 -9.06
CA HIS A 68 12.51 -2.60 -9.75
C HIS A 68 11.92 -1.73 -10.86
N PRO A 69 12.69 -1.38 -11.91
CA PRO A 69 12.23 -0.42 -12.91
C PRO A 69 10.98 -0.88 -13.67
N GLU A 70 10.83 -2.18 -13.90
CA GLU A 70 9.65 -2.74 -14.57
C GLU A 70 8.37 -2.59 -13.72
N LEU A 71 8.50 -2.64 -12.40
CA LEU A 71 7.37 -2.46 -11.48
C LEU A 71 7.08 -0.98 -11.23
N ALA A 72 8.10 -0.15 -11.27
CA ALA A 72 7.97 1.29 -11.05
C ALA A 72 7.30 2.00 -12.25
N GLU A 73 7.41 1.44 -13.45
CA GLU A 73 6.75 1.98 -14.66
C GLU A 73 6.97 3.48 -14.88
N GLY A 74 8.22 3.94 -14.73
CA GLY A 74 8.54 5.35 -14.89
C GLY A 74 8.08 6.22 -13.70
N GLY A 75 7.83 5.62 -12.54
CA GLY A 75 7.31 6.33 -11.37
C GLY A 75 8.19 7.46 -10.89
N GLU A 76 9.53 7.35 -11.04
CA GLU A 76 10.46 8.39 -10.63
C GLU A 76 10.24 9.70 -11.38
N GLU A 77 9.71 9.65 -12.60
CA GLU A 77 9.40 10.82 -13.42
C GLU A 77 8.06 11.48 -13.04
N ARG A 78 7.27 10.81 -12.22
CA ARG A 78 5.99 11.34 -11.74
C ARG A 78 6.21 12.27 -10.55
N PRO A 79 5.23 13.15 -10.22
CA PRO A 79 5.31 13.99 -9.03
C PRO A 79 5.55 13.17 -7.77
N THR A 80 6.43 13.67 -6.88
CA THR A 80 6.81 12.94 -5.66
C THR A 80 5.65 12.52 -4.76
N PRO A 81 4.52 13.24 -4.67
CA PRO A 81 3.40 12.78 -3.85
C PRO A 81 2.83 11.40 -4.23
N VAL A 82 3.05 10.93 -5.47
CA VAL A 82 2.55 9.60 -5.88
C VAL A 82 3.57 8.48 -5.65
N TRP A 83 4.81 8.80 -5.29
CA TRP A 83 5.86 7.82 -5.11
C TRP A 83 5.57 6.79 -4.01
N HIS A 84 4.95 7.22 -2.91
CA HIS A 84 4.69 6.31 -1.78
C HIS A 84 3.76 5.15 -2.16
N GLY A 85 2.77 5.40 -3.01
CA GLY A 85 1.87 4.35 -3.51
C GLY A 85 2.60 3.34 -4.38
N ILE A 86 3.43 3.84 -5.31
CA ILE A 86 4.25 3.01 -6.18
C ILE A 86 5.19 2.13 -5.35
N CYS A 87 5.89 2.73 -4.39
CA CYS A 87 6.82 2.01 -3.51
C CYS A 87 6.09 0.98 -2.64
N ALA A 88 4.92 1.33 -2.10
CA ALA A 88 4.12 0.40 -1.31
C ALA A 88 3.71 -0.83 -2.13
N ALA A 89 3.30 -0.63 -3.39
CA ALA A 89 2.95 -1.73 -4.28
C ALA A 89 4.15 -2.61 -4.60
N ILE A 90 5.32 -2.02 -4.85
CA ILE A 90 6.55 -2.76 -5.10
C ILE A 90 6.93 -3.60 -3.88
N LEU A 91 6.93 -3.02 -2.68
CA LEU A 91 7.24 -3.73 -1.45
C LEU A 91 6.24 -4.84 -1.17
N ALA A 92 4.96 -4.58 -1.39
CA ALA A 92 3.91 -5.58 -1.20
C ALA A 92 4.16 -6.81 -2.09
N ARG A 93 4.51 -6.59 -3.35
CA ARG A 93 4.79 -7.68 -4.29
C ARG A 93 6.11 -8.40 -3.96
N THR A 94 7.17 -7.66 -3.67
CA THR A 94 8.52 -8.23 -3.57
C THR A 94 8.88 -8.73 -2.17
N GLU A 95 8.35 -8.11 -1.12
CA GLU A 95 8.73 -8.42 0.26
C GLU A 95 7.59 -8.95 1.12
N TRP A 96 6.35 -8.57 0.84
CA TRP A 96 5.22 -8.93 1.73
C TRP A 96 4.33 -10.03 1.19
N GLY A 97 4.69 -10.63 0.06
CA GLY A 97 4.01 -11.78 -0.48
C GLY A 97 2.61 -11.52 -1.03
N VAL A 98 2.31 -10.29 -1.43
CA VAL A 98 1.03 -9.95 -2.06
C VAL A 98 1.11 -10.24 -3.55
N GLU A 99 0.33 -11.20 -4.03
CA GLU A 99 0.33 -11.62 -5.44
C GLU A 99 -0.91 -11.17 -6.21
N ASP A 100 -1.96 -10.76 -5.52
CA ASP A 100 -3.23 -10.36 -6.13
C ASP A 100 -3.07 -9.02 -6.86
N GLU A 101 -3.20 -9.05 -8.19
CA GLU A 101 -3.01 -7.87 -9.04
C GLU A 101 -4.05 -6.77 -8.74
N ALA A 102 -5.27 -7.14 -8.36
CA ALA A 102 -6.29 -6.16 -8.00
C ALA A 102 -5.91 -5.41 -6.73
N VAL A 103 -5.35 -6.11 -5.74
CA VAL A 103 -4.86 -5.50 -4.49
C VAL A 103 -3.67 -4.59 -4.78
N LEU A 104 -2.70 -5.07 -5.54
CA LEU A 104 -1.50 -4.31 -5.90
C LEU A 104 -1.85 -3.03 -6.66
N SER A 105 -2.77 -3.13 -7.59
CA SER A 105 -3.26 -1.99 -8.38
C SER A 105 -3.94 -0.93 -7.49
N ALA A 106 -4.68 -1.38 -6.49
CA ALA A 106 -5.37 -0.48 -5.56
C ALA A 106 -4.40 0.21 -4.58
N ILE A 107 -3.26 -0.43 -4.26
CA ILE A 107 -2.22 0.16 -3.41
C ILE A 107 -1.46 1.27 -4.14
N ALA A 108 -1.19 1.08 -5.41
CA ALA A 108 -0.37 1.98 -6.21
C ALA A 108 -0.96 3.38 -6.41
#